data_8a0a56b7458d18a56974e5cc243a88b5
#
_entry.id   8a0a56b7458d18a56974e5cc243a88b5
#
_cell.length_a   1.000
_cell.length_b   1.000
_cell.length_c   1.000
_cell.angle_alpha   90.00
_cell.angle_beta   90.00
_cell.angle_gamma   90.00
#
_symmetry.space_group_name_H-M   'P 1'
#
loop_
_entity.id
_entity.type
_entity.pdbx_description
1 polymer ?
#
loop_
_entity_poly.entity_id
_entity_poly.type
_entity_poly.pdbx_seq_one_letter_code
_entity_poly.pdbx_strand_id
1 'polypeptide(L)'
;TTDELEKRFTAGEFKNYKASFNVNPDNKYVVFARIEDHAGNATYISSDGVVIDSTTPVIDGVAEGEIYCEKVEFTVSDDNFDKVTDIIGDDVQTLTSINGRYILADGMHKVIAYDKAGNSTEVNFVVNANHTVSEWMTDKEATIEETGSRHKECKVCGTILEKADIEKLVPLEYKIIAGADSSWSQNTDMN
;
A
#
# COMPACT_ATOMS: atom_id res chain seq x y z
N THR A 1 -11.49 38.97 22.98
CA THR A 1 -11.46 39.77 24.22
C THR A 1 -12.76 39.64 25.00
N THR A 2 -12.75 39.91 26.30
CA THR A 2 -13.96 39.93 27.16
C THR A 2 -15.04 40.87 26.60
N ASP A 3 -14.64 42.02 26.10
CA ASP A 3 -15.56 42.99 25.51
C ASP A 3 -16.28 42.44 24.26
N GLU A 4 -15.60 41.62 23.45
CA GLU A 4 -16.21 40.98 22.31
C GLU A 4 -17.21 39.89 22.71
N LEU A 5 -16.89 39.11 23.74
CA LEU A 5 -17.80 38.12 24.31
C LEU A 5 -19.03 38.76 24.92
N GLU A 6 -18.90 39.89 25.60
CA GLU A 6 -20.02 40.65 26.16
C GLU A 6 -20.94 41.19 25.06
N LYS A 7 -20.40 41.69 23.95
CA LYS A 7 -21.19 42.11 22.79
C LYS A 7 -21.99 40.94 22.22
N ARG A 8 -21.35 39.77 22.07
CA ARG A 8 -22.00 38.54 21.54
C ARG A 8 -23.07 38.02 22.51
N PHE A 9 -22.83 38.14 23.82
CA PHE A 9 -23.84 37.80 24.83
C PHE A 9 -25.05 38.71 24.71
N THR A 10 -24.84 40.03 24.64
CA THR A 10 -25.89 41.05 24.50
C THR A 10 -26.68 40.89 23.20
N ALA A 11 -26.01 40.41 22.12
CA ALA A 11 -26.66 40.07 20.86
C ALA A 11 -27.48 38.76 20.90
N GLY A 12 -27.48 38.04 22.05
CA GLY A 12 -28.23 36.80 22.20
C GLY A 12 -27.58 35.56 21.55
N GLU A 13 -26.27 35.60 21.27
CA GLU A 13 -25.56 34.51 20.64
C GLU A 13 -25.22 33.38 21.62
N PHE A 14 -25.28 33.64 22.93
CA PHE A 14 -25.08 32.62 23.97
C PHE A 14 -26.37 31.85 24.23
N LYS A 15 -26.25 30.52 24.39
CA LYS A 15 -27.36 29.67 24.78
C LYS A 15 -27.27 29.31 26.26
N ASN A 16 -28.41 29.29 26.95
CA ASN A 16 -28.44 28.82 28.31
C ASN A 16 -28.05 27.33 28.38
N TYR A 17 -27.03 27.01 29.17
CA TYR A 17 -26.64 25.65 29.42
C TYR A 17 -27.69 24.93 30.27
N LYS A 18 -28.25 23.83 29.75
CA LYS A 18 -29.23 22.99 30.44
C LYS A 18 -28.81 21.55 30.52
N ALA A 19 -28.05 21.10 29.55
CA ALA A 19 -27.57 19.73 29.42
C ALA A 19 -26.42 19.67 28.43
N SER A 20 -25.79 18.49 28.28
CA SER A 20 -24.82 18.21 27.22
C SER A 20 -25.40 18.54 25.83
N PHE A 21 -24.58 19.01 24.94
CA PHE A 21 -24.94 19.30 23.56
C PHE A 21 -23.93 18.69 22.59
N ASN A 22 -24.39 18.36 21.40
CA ASN A 22 -23.54 17.87 20.33
C ASN A 22 -23.08 19.03 19.44
N VAL A 23 -21.89 18.88 18.90
CA VAL A 23 -21.34 19.73 17.85
C VAL A 23 -21.12 18.93 16.58
N ASN A 24 -21.03 19.57 15.44
CA ASN A 24 -20.78 18.88 14.18
C ASN A 24 -19.35 18.30 14.18
N PRO A 25 -19.14 17.09 13.63
CA PRO A 25 -17.81 16.56 13.41
C PRO A 25 -17.03 17.40 12.39
N ASP A 26 -15.74 17.10 12.25
CA ASP A 26 -14.82 17.65 11.26
C ASP A 26 -14.68 19.18 11.34
N ASN A 27 -14.61 19.67 12.55
CA ASN A 27 -14.46 21.10 12.86
C ASN A 27 -13.61 21.34 14.09
N LYS A 28 -13.12 22.59 14.19
CA LYS A 28 -12.36 23.09 15.33
C LYS A 28 -13.24 24.06 16.12
N TYR A 29 -13.33 23.83 17.42
CA TYR A 29 -14.17 24.59 18.31
C TYR A 29 -13.37 25.22 19.45
N VAL A 30 -13.75 26.41 19.85
CA VAL A 30 -13.46 26.99 21.16
C VAL A 30 -14.80 27.20 21.86
N VAL A 31 -15.00 26.59 23.00
CA VAL A 31 -16.22 26.76 23.79
C VAL A 31 -15.99 27.90 24.76
N PHE A 32 -16.84 28.88 24.71
CA PHE A 32 -16.90 29.96 25.67
C PHE A 32 -18.10 29.76 26.60
N ALA A 33 -17.89 29.95 27.89
CA ALA A 33 -18.97 29.95 28.87
C ALA A 33 -18.95 31.27 29.64
N ARG A 34 -20.14 31.89 29.81
CA ARG A 34 -20.39 33.00 30.72
C ARG A 34 -21.00 32.41 32.00
N ILE A 35 -20.38 32.70 33.10
CA ILE A 35 -20.81 32.27 34.41
C ILE A 35 -21.22 33.53 35.16
N GLU A 36 -22.45 33.52 35.72
CA GLU A 36 -23.01 34.66 36.44
C GLU A 36 -23.47 34.21 37.83
N ASP A 37 -23.17 34.99 38.84
CA ASP A 37 -23.66 34.77 40.20
C ASP A 37 -25.06 35.41 40.40
N HIS A 38 -25.68 35.13 41.53
CA HIS A 38 -26.99 35.69 41.86
C HIS A 38 -27.01 37.20 42.06
N ALA A 39 -25.85 37.85 42.23
CA ALA A 39 -25.69 39.31 42.34
C ALA A 39 -25.51 40.00 40.98
N GLY A 40 -25.44 39.23 39.89
CA GLY A 40 -25.24 39.72 38.53
C GLY A 40 -23.78 39.90 38.12
N ASN A 41 -22.80 39.44 38.92
CA ASN A 41 -21.41 39.46 38.53
C ASN A 41 -21.13 38.33 37.53
N ALA A 42 -20.50 38.67 36.40
CA ALA A 42 -20.24 37.72 35.34
C ALA A 42 -18.76 37.58 35.05
N THR A 43 -18.36 36.34 34.67
CA THR A 43 -17.04 36.05 34.14
C THR A 43 -17.13 35.16 32.91
N TYR A 44 -16.10 35.19 32.05
CA TYR A 44 -16.00 34.38 30.87
C TYR A 44 -14.84 33.40 31.00
N ILE A 45 -15.09 32.16 30.65
CA ILE A 45 -14.06 31.11 30.52
C ILE A 45 -14.09 30.53 29.09
N SER A 46 -12.98 29.99 28.65
CA SER A 46 -12.88 29.33 27.35
C SER A 46 -12.16 28.00 27.48
N SER A 47 -12.48 27.07 26.61
CA SER A 47 -11.64 25.88 26.39
C SER A 47 -10.37 26.27 25.64
N ASP A 48 -9.35 25.41 25.68
CA ASP A 48 -8.10 25.55 24.92
C ASP A 48 -8.28 25.27 23.42
N GLY A 49 -9.46 24.87 23.02
CA GLY A 49 -9.77 24.42 21.66
C GLY A 49 -10.01 22.92 21.63
N VAL A 50 -11.03 22.53 20.90
CA VAL A 50 -11.40 21.13 20.69
C VAL A 50 -11.44 20.89 19.18
N VAL A 51 -10.70 19.90 18.72
CA VAL A 51 -10.78 19.37 17.35
C VAL A 51 -11.64 18.14 17.41
N ILE A 52 -12.72 18.14 16.64
CA ILE A 52 -13.58 16.97 16.46
C ILE A 52 -13.38 16.52 15.03
N ASP A 53 -12.78 15.37 14.87
CA ASP A 53 -12.40 14.78 13.59
C ASP A 53 -12.96 13.35 13.53
N SER A 54 -13.74 13.08 12.51
CA SER A 54 -14.31 11.75 12.24
C SER A 54 -13.78 11.16 10.92
N THR A 55 -12.90 11.89 10.24
CA THR A 55 -12.26 11.40 9.03
C THR A 55 -11.10 10.48 9.37
N THR A 56 -10.86 9.48 8.52
CA THR A 56 -9.72 8.59 8.69
C THR A 56 -8.60 9.00 7.72
N PRO A 57 -7.33 8.82 8.10
CA PRO A 57 -6.22 9.02 7.19
C PRO A 57 -6.37 8.23 5.88
N VAL A 58 -5.93 8.81 4.78
CA VAL A 58 -5.90 8.14 3.47
C VAL A 58 -4.49 7.67 3.19
N ILE A 59 -4.33 6.37 2.92
CA ILE A 59 -3.07 5.75 2.45
C ILE A 59 -3.19 5.60 0.94
N ASP A 60 -2.22 6.15 0.18
CA ASP A 60 -2.20 6.10 -1.29
C ASP A 60 -0.86 5.57 -1.81
N GLY A 61 -0.90 4.72 -2.84
CA GLY A 61 0.26 4.06 -3.46
C GLY A 61 0.42 2.59 -3.11
N VAL A 62 -0.36 2.06 -2.17
CA VAL A 62 -0.43 0.63 -1.83
C VAL A 62 -1.88 0.18 -1.69
N ALA A 63 -2.15 -1.10 -1.90
CA ALA A 63 -3.50 -1.66 -1.84
C ALA A 63 -3.54 -2.95 -1.02
N GLU A 64 -4.72 -3.21 -0.45
CA GLU A 64 -4.98 -4.39 0.38
C GLU A 64 -4.77 -5.69 -0.38
N GLY A 65 -3.95 -6.58 0.18
CA GLY A 65 -3.68 -7.92 -0.33
C GLY A 65 -2.72 -7.98 -1.54
N GLU A 66 -2.22 -6.84 -2.02
CA GLU A 66 -1.32 -6.80 -3.17
C GLU A 66 0.08 -7.33 -2.85
N ILE A 67 0.75 -7.85 -3.89
CA ILE A 67 2.14 -8.30 -3.83
C ILE A 67 2.99 -7.48 -4.79
N TYR A 68 3.92 -6.73 -4.25
CA TYR A 68 4.85 -5.88 -4.99
C TYR A 68 6.19 -6.60 -5.15
N CYS A 69 6.75 -6.59 -6.34
CA CYS A 69 8.05 -7.23 -6.66
C CYS A 69 9.24 -6.26 -6.56
N GLU A 70 8.98 -5.05 -6.13
CA GLU A 70 9.99 -4.02 -5.86
C GLU A 70 9.61 -3.30 -4.58
N LYS A 71 10.56 -2.55 -3.99
CA LYS A 71 10.24 -1.66 -2.87
C LYS A 71 9.10 -0.73 -3.25
N VAL A 72 8.15 -0.54 -2.36
CA VAL A 72 7.02 0.34 -2.58
C VAL A 72 7.23 1.71 -1.95
N GLU A 73 6.62 2.71 -2.57
CA GLU A 73 6.50 4.04 -2.02
C GLU A 73 5.02 4.37 -1.87
N PHE A 74 4.64 4.91 -0.73
CA PHE A 74 3.27 5.35 -0.48
C PHE A 74 3.24 6.67 0.27
N THR A 75 2.09 7.31 0.25
CA THR A 75 1.84 8.58 0.95
C THR A 75 0.67 8.41 1.91
N VAL A 76 0.64 9.28 2.93
CA VAL A 76 -0.49 9.38 3.85
C VAL A 76 -0.92 10.84 3.90
N SER A 77 -2.21 11.06 3.81
CA SER A 77 -2.82 12.39 3.91
C SER A 77 -3.96 12.41 4.93
N ASP A 78 -3.92 13.41 5.79
CA ASP A 78 -4.93 13.71 6.79
C ASP A 78 -4.68 15.12 7.38
N ASP A 79 -5.73 15.87 7.69
CA ASP A 79 -5.62 17.24 8.25
C ASP A 79 -5.08 17.26 9.69
N ASN A 80 -5.31 16.18 10.44
CA ASN A 80 -4.88 16.03 11.82
C ASN A 80 -3.93 14.84 12.02
N PHE A 81 -3.18 14.50 10.99
CA PHE A 81 -2.23 13.39 10.97
C PHE A 81 -1.37 13.30 12.24
N ASP A 82 -1.19 12.08 12.75
CA ASP A 82 -0.33 11.76 13.89
C ASP A 82 0.90 10.96 13.44
N LYS A 83 0.71 9.72 13.02
CA LYS A 83 1.80 8.81 12.71
C LYS A 83 1.40 7.68 11.77
N VAL A 84 2.41 7.01 11.22
CA VAL A 84 2.26 5.72 10.53
C VAL A 84 3.08 4.68 11.28
N THR A 85 2.50 3.51 11.46
CA THR A 85 3.21 2.33 11.97
C THR A 85 3.20 1.22 10.93
N ASP A 86 4.26 0.42 10.94
CA ASP A 86 4.35 -0.84 10.20
C ASP A 86 4.52 -1.99 11.19
N ILE A 87 3.79 -3.06 10.98
CA ILE A 87 3.83 -4.27 11.82
C ILE A 87 4.33 -5.41 10.96
N ILE A 88 5.47 -5.97 11.35
CA ILE A 88 6.10 -7.12 10.70
C ILE A 88 6.17 -8.26 11.74
N GLY A 89 5.27 -9.25 11.63
CA GLY A 89 5.10 -10.26 12.66
C GLY A 89 4.64 -9.64 13.98
N ASP A 90 5.46 -9.74 15.03
CA ASP A 90 5.18 -9.16 16.35
C ASP A 90 5.89 -7.79 16.57
N ASP A 91 6.68 -7.33 15.61
CA ASP A 91 7.42 -6.09 15.71
C ASP A 91 6.62 -4.89 15.16
N VAL A 92 6.52 -3.83 15.96
CA VAL A 92 5.79 -2.60 15.61
C VAL A 92 6.77 -1.45 15.49
N GLN A 93 6.88 -0.90 14.30
CA GLN A 93 7.78 0.21 13.99
C GLN A 93 7.00 1.46 13.62
N THR A 94 7.39 2.62 14.17
CA THR A 94 6.88 3.91 13.68
C THR A 94 7.71 4.34 12.47
N LEU A 95 7.06 4.54 11.35
CA LEU A 95 7.70 4.92 10.11
C LEU A 95 8.02 6.43 10.07
N THR A 96 9.15 6.75 9.45
CA THR A 96 9.52 8.14 9.17
C THR A 96 9.44 8.38 7.67
N SER A 97 8.74 9.43 7.25
CA SER A 97 8.65 9.81 5.85
C SER A 97 9.91 10.50 5.35
N ILE A 98 10.25 10.27 4.08
CA ILE A 98 11.28 10.97 3.34
C ILE A 98 10.58 11.80 2.26
N ASN A 99 10.66 13.14 2.37
CA ASN A 99 9.95 14.06 1.47
C ASN A 99 8.43 13.77 1.36
N GLY A 100 7.80 13.42 2.47
CA GLY A 100 6.37 13.09 2.52
C GLY A 100 6.00 11.69 2.01
N ARG A 101 6.98 10.85 1.68
CA ARG A 101 6.78 9.47 1.24
C ARG A 101 7.34 8.48 2.23
N TYR A 102 6.66 7.35 2.37
CA TYR A 102 7.13 6.19 3.12
C TYR A 102 7.63 5.15 2.12
N ILE A 103 8.73 4.48 2.45
CA ILE A 103 9.38 3.49 1.59
C ILE A 103 9.55 2.20 2.39
N LEU A 104 9.02 1.10 1.85
CA LEU A 104 9.14 -0.23 2.44
C LEU A 104 9.82 -1.19 1.46
N ALA A 105 10.67 -2.04 2.01
CA ALA A 105 11.41 -3.09 1.31
C ALA A 105 10.74 -4.46 1.54
N ASP A 106 11.46 -5.55 1.33
CA ASP A 106 10.95 -6.92 1.50
C ASP A 106 10.29 -7.17 2.85
N GLY A 107 9.11 -7.77 2.81
CA GLY A 107 8.39 -8.18 4.00
C GLY A 107 6.89 -8.32 3.79
N MET A 108 6.24 -8.88 4.78
CA MET A 108 4.78 -8.82 4.94
C MET A 108 4.49 -7.62 5.83
N HIS A 109 3.81 -6.64 5.30
CA HIS A 109 3.56 -5.36 5.95
C HIS A 109 2.09 -5.24 6.35
N LYS A 110 1.87 -4.76 7.56
CA LYS A 110 0.60 -4.25 8.04
C LYS A 110 0.81 -2.79 8.42
N VAL A 111 0.49 -1.90 7.48
CA VAL A 111 0.65 -0.45 7.67
C VAL A 111 -0.61 0.13 8.27
N ILE A 112 -0.47 0.92 9.33
CA ILE A 112 -1.59 1.63 9.96
C ILE A 112 -1.23 3.10 10.09
N ALA A 113 -2.04 3.96 9.48
CA ALA A 113 -1.98 5.41 9.64
C ALA A 113 -2.96 5.86 10.71
N TYR A 114 -2.53 6.76 11.58
CA TYR A 114 -3.32 7.31 12.67
C TYR A 114 -3.40 8.83 12.56
N ASP A 115 -4.54 9.39 12.95
CA ASP A 115 -4.68 10.80 13.26
C ASP A 115 -4.62 11.08 14.77
N LYS A 116 -4.65 12.38 15.14
CA LYS A 116 -4.65 12.82 16.55
C LYS A 116 -5.98 12.65 17.26
N ALA A 117 -7.07 12.41 16.52
CA ALA A 117 -8.40 12.16 17.06
C ALA A 117 -8.61 10.67 17.40
N GLY A 118 -7.73 9.79 16.94
CA GLY A 118 -7.77 8.35 17.17
C GLY A 118 -8.38 7.56 16.03
N ASN A 119 -8.72 8.20 14.90
CA ASN A 119 -9.13 7.46 13.70
C ASN A 119 -7.91 6.81 13.04
N SER A 120 -8.14 5.72 12.32
CA SER A 120 -7.05 5.00 11.65
C SER A 120 -7.50 4.32 10.37
N THR A 121 -6.55 4.14 9.47
CA THR A 121 -6.70 3.33 8.25
C THR A 121 -5.58 2.30 8.22
N GLU A 122 -5.95 1.05 7.89
CA GLU A 122 -5.04 -0.09 7.80
C GLU A 122 -4.99 -0.60 6.37
N VAL A 123 -3.81 -1.06 5.94
CA VAL A 123 -3.60 -1.78 4.69
C VAL A 123 -2.56 -2.88 4.89
N ASN A 124 -2.84 -4.07 4.37
CA ASN A 124 -1.96 -5.23 4.42
C ASN A 124 -1.47 -5.56 3.01
N PHE A 125 -0.17 -5.75 2.83
CA PHE A 125 0.44 -6.10 1.54
C PHE A 125 1.78 -6.81 1.73
N VAL A 126 2.32 -7.34 0.65
CA VAL A 126 3.63 -8.02 0.64
C VAL A 126 4.56 -7.30 -0.31
N VAL A 127 5.79 -7.06 0.11
CA VAL A 127 6.89 -6.68 -0.78
C VAL A 127 7.83 -7.87 -0.91
N ASN A 128 8.04 -8.34 -2.15
CA ASN A 128 8.91 -9.46 -2.48
C ASN A 128 9.88 -9.06 -3.61
N ALA A 129 10.90 -8.30 -3.25
CA ALA A 129 11.87 -7.77 -4.22
C ALA A 129 12.77 -8.85 -4.83
N ASN A 130 12.76 -10.08 -4.29
CA ASN A 130 13.57 -11.18 -4.81
C ASN A 130 12.93 -11.90 -6.00
N HIS A 131 11.75 -11.54 -6.43
CA HIS A 131 10.96 -12.16 -7.48
C HIS A 131 10.81 -13.70 -7.35
N THR A 132 9.65 -14.22 -7.65
CA THR A 132 9.40 -15.66 -7.71
C THR A 132 9.59 -16.15 -9.14
N VAL A 133 10.73 -16.79 -9.43
CA VAL A 133 11.12 -17.19 -10.79
C VAL A 133 10.23 -18.33 -11.30
N SER A 134 9.80 -18.26 -12.56
CA SER A 134 9.07 -19.32 -13.26
C SER A 134 10.02 -20.43 -13.76
N GLU A 135 9.44 -21.54 -14.21
CA GLU A 135 10.12 -22.45 -15.14
C GLU A 135 10.37 -21.76 -16.49
N TRP A 136 11.20 -22.38 -17.34
CA TRP A 136 11.41 -21.88 -18.69
C TRP A 136 10.12 -21.94 -19.51
N MET A 137 9.79 -20.81 -20.13
CA MET A 137 8.67 -20.66 -21.06
C MET A 137 9.22 -20.45 -22.47
N THR A 138 8.79 -21.27 -23.43
CA THR A 138 9.25 -21.17 -24.82
C THR A 138 8.53 -20.02 -25.53
N ASP A 139 9.27 -19.06 -26.06
CA ASP A 139 8.76 -17.98 -26.88
C ASP A 139 8.69 -18.36 -28.35
N LYS A 140 9.73 -19.07 -28.81
CA LYS A 140 9.87 -19.56 -30.18
C LYS A 140 10.53 -20.92 -30.16
N GLU A 141 9.90 -21.87 -30.81
CA GLU A 141 10.49 -23.21 -31.01
C GLU A 141 11.71 -23.13 -31.94
N ALA A 142 12.73 -23.96 -31.64
CA ALA A 142 13.86 -24.13 -32.51
C ALA A 142 13.50 -24.98 -33.75
N THR A 143 14.11 -24.67 -34.88
CA THR A 143 14.02 -25.46 -36.10
C THR A 143 15.41 -25.91 -36.53
N ILE A 144 15.52 -26.66 -37.64
CA ILE A 144 16.81 -26.99 -38.22
C ILE A 144 17.52 -25.79 -38.82
N GLU A 145 16.77 -24.72 -39.15
CA GLU A 145 17.29 -23.52 -39.82
C GLU A 145 17.53 -22.38 -38.82
N GLU A 146 16.69 -22.26 -37.78
CA GLU A 146 16.71 -21.18 -36.86
C GLU A 146 16.74 -21.63 -35.38
N THR A 147 17.41 -20.84 -34.54
CA THR A 147 17.36 -21.01 -33.09
C THR A 147 15.98 -20.62 -32.57
N GLY A 148 15.53 -21.30 -31.54
CA GLY A 148 14.39 -20.90 -30.75
C GLY A 148 14.79 -19.91 -29.65
N SER A 149 13.81 -19.46 -28.87
CA SER A 149 14.02 -18.62 -27.70
C SER A 149 13.10 -18.99 -26.57
N ARG A 150 13.56 -18.76 -25.35
CA ARG A 150 12.81 -18.98 -24.12
C ARG A 150 13.14 -17.94 -23.07
N HIS A 151 12.24 -17.75 -22.14
CA HIS A 151 12.47 -16.84 -21.01
C HIS A 151 11.99 -17.46 -19.70
N LYS A 152 12.43 -16.86 -18.60
CA LYS A 152 11.84 -17.00 -17.28
C LYS A 152 11.31 -15.64 -16.85
N GLU A 153 10.16 -15.63 -16.21
CA GLU A 153 9.54 -14.43 -15.67
C GLU A 153 9.23 -14.57 -14.18
N CYS A 154 8.93 -13.48 -13.54
CA CYS A 154 8.37 -13.52 -12.20
C CYS A 154 6.91 -14.01 -12.25
N LYS A 155 6.59 -15.08 -11.51
CA LYS A 155 5.23 -15.64 -11.41
C LYS A 155 4.18 -14.66 -10.87
N VAL A 156 4.62 -13.55 -10.26
CA VAL A 156 3.75 -12.59 -9.60
C VAL A 156 3.54 -11.34 -10.47
N CYS A 157 4.63 -10.72 -10.97
CA CYS A 157 4.55 -9.46 -11.70
C CYS A 157 4.81 -9.58 -13.22
N GLY A 158 5.16 -10.77 -13.72
CA GLY A 158 5.41 -11.00 -15.15
C GLY A 158 6.71 -10.38 -15.69
N THR A 159 7.54 -9.79 -14.83
CA THR A 159 8.83 -9.22 -15.29
C THR A 159 9.74 -10.32 -15.79
N ILE A 160 10.28 -10.17 -17.00
CA ILE A 160 11.23 -11.13 -17.57
C ILE A 160 12.56 -11.02 -16.83
N LEU A 161 12.98 -12.14 -16.21
CA LEU A 161 14.17 -12.22 -15.37
C LEU A 161 15.37 -12.81 -16.10
N GLU A 162 15.12 -13.73 -17.04
CA GLU A 162 16.16 -14.42 -17.79
C GLU A 162 15.69 -14.74 -19.20
N LYS A 163 16.58 -14.65 -20.18
CA LYS A 163 16.35 -15.06 -21.58
C LYS A 163 17.45 -16.00 -22.01
N ALA A 164 17.10 -16.99 -22.81
CA ALA A 164 18.06 -17.93 -23.40
C ALA A 164 17.60 -18.38 -24.79
N ASP A 165 18.56 -18.70 -25.64
CA ASP A 165 18.30 -19.33 -26.91
C ASP A 165 18.07 -20.83 -26.73
N ILE A 166 17.28 -21.43 -27.62
CA ILE A 166 17.13 -22.88 -27.79
C ILE A 166 17.94 -23.20 -29.03
N GLU A 167 18.92 -24.09 -28.89
CA GLU A 167 19.77 -24.50 -30.02
C GLU A 167 18.96 -25.07 -31.18
N LYS A 168 19.46 -24.88 -32.40
CA LYS A 168 18.85 -25.44 -33.61
C LYS A 168 18.74 -26.97 -33.49
N LEU A 169 17.68 -27.50 -34.07
CA LEU A 169 17.51 -28.93 -34.16
C LEU A 169 18.58 -29.51 -35.12
N VAL A 170 19.16 -30.61 -34.72
CA VAL A 170 20.10 -31.36 -35.58
C VAL A 170 19.28 -32.27 -36.51
N PRO A 171 19.40 -32.11 -37.84
CA PRO A 171 18.67 -32.99 -38.75
C PRO A 171 19.20 -34.41 -38.62
N LEU A 172 18.29 -35.40 -38.50
CA LEU A 172 18.62 -36.80 -38.57
C LEU A 172 18.77 -37.17 -40.05
N GLU A 173 20.01 -37.45 -40.48
CA GLU A 173 20.27 -37.92 -41.81
C GLU A 173 20.19 -39.44 -41.85
N TYR A 174 19.26 -39.99 -42.61
CA TYR A 174 19.16 -41.42 -42.87
C TYR A 174 19.70 -41.75 -44.25
N LYS A 175 20.70 -42.62 -44.34
CA LYS A 175 21.11 -43.23 -45.60
C LYS A 175 20.33 -44.52 -45.82
N ILE A 176 19.40 -44.50 -46.77
CA ILE A 176 18.72 -45.70 -47.21
C ILE A 176 19.71 -46.50 -48.10
N ILE A 177 20.24 -47.62 -47.58
CA ILE A 177 21.00 -48.54 -48.39
C ILE A 177 20.02 -49.57 -48.91
N ALA A 178 19.71 -49.50 -50.24
CA ALA A 178 18.91 -50.50 -50.89
C ALA A 178 19.76 -51.83 -50.97
N GLY A 179 19.52 -52.76 -50.05
CA GLY A 179 20.05 -54.08 -50.06
C GLY A 179 18.98 -55.15 -50.43
N ALA A 180 19.35 -56.26 -50.91
CA ALA A 180 18.42 -57.27 -51.36
C ALA A 180 17.60 -57.96 -50.26
N ASP A 181 17.82 -57.62 -49.00
CA ASP A 181 17.06 -58.12 -47.84
C ASP A 181 16.19 -57.02 -47.19
N SER A 182 14.91 -57.27 -47.06
CA SER A 182 13.87 -56.41 -46.48
C SER A 182 13.87 -56.42 -44.96
N SER A 183 15.00 -56.62 -44.29
CA SER A 183 15.09 -56.52 -42.81
C SER A 183 15.52 -55.12 -42.38
N TRP A 184 14.61 -54.36 -41.83
CA TRP A 184 14.89 -53.09 -41.14
C TRP A 184 15.54 -53.41 -39.78
N SER A 185 16.79 -53.04 -39.61
CA SER A 185 17.37 -52.99 -38.27
C SER A 185 17.28 -51.53 -37.74
N GLN A 186 16.57 -51.37 -36.69
CA GLN A 186 16.62 -50.13 -35.91
C GLN A 186 17.99 -50.07 -35.23
N ASN A 187 18.81 -49.12 -35.60
CA ASN A 187 20.04 -48.87 -34.86
C ASN A 187 19.64 -48.12 -33.57
N THR A 188 19.70 -48.78 -32.43
CA THR A 188 19.34 -48.27 -31.12
C THR A 188 20.51 -47.63 -30.37
N ASP A 189 21.63 -47.39 -31.03
CA ASP A 189 22.78 -46.73 -30.43
C ASP A 189 22.60 -45.19 -30.44
N MET A 190 21.70 -44.73 -29.58
CA MET A 190 21.68 -43.33 -29.13
C MET A 190 22.21 -43.30 -27.70
N ASN A 191 23.47 -42.93 -27.54
CA ASN A 191 24.01 -42.43 -26.27
C ASN A 191 23.79 -40.94 -26.15
#